data_92920f95bb42ea8dbc691c33edf1f796
#
_entry.id   92920f95bb42ea8dbc691c33edf1f796
#
_cell.length_a   1.000
_cell.length_b   1.000
_cell.length_c   1.000
_cell.angle_alpha   90.00
_cell.angle_beta   90.00
_cell.angle_gamma   90.00
#
_symmetry.space_group_name_H-M   'P 1'
#
loop_
_entity.id
_entity.type
_entity.pdbx_description
1 polymer ?
#
loop_
_entity_poly.entity_id
_entity_poly.type
_entity_poly.pdbx_seq_one_letter_code
_entity_poly.pdbx_strand_id
1 'polypeptide(L)'
;MPYLRGITAAMTTLHRPLRVAVIGAGPSGFYAAEALLKTLDDVSVDIFDRLPTPYGLVRYGVAPDHQKIKSVTKLYERVCQNDNVRFLGNVELGRDIARAELKRYYDAIIYSVGAPADRNLNIPGEDQFGSLSATTFVAWYNAHPDYAEMDMLAHLQQPTVAVVGMGNVAVDVTRILAKSVDELRQTDIADHALETLAESKVTDIYMLGRRGPAQGKFTTKELRELGELVNADIMVDPAQLEL
;
A
#
# COMPACT_ATOMS: atom_id res chain seq x y z
N MET A 1 -8.62 -3.00 30.44
CA MET A 1 -9.47 -3.29 29.28
C MET A 1 -10.98 -3.20 29.64
N PRO A 2 -11.51 -2.00 29.92
CA PRO A 2 -12.94 -1.87 30.32
C PRO A 2 -13.91 -1.85 29.13
N TYR A 3 -13.47 -1.51 27.93
CA TYR A 3 -14.35 -1.40 26.76
C TYR A 3 -14.84 -2.75 26.18
N LEU A 4 -14.09 -3.85 26.37
CA LEU A 4 -14.49 -5.18 25.89
C LEU A 4 -15.57 -5.82 26.78
N ARG A 5 -15.67 -5.47 28.08
CA ARG A 5 -16.70 -6.02 28.97
C ARG A 5 -18.13 -5.57 28.62
N GLY A 6 -18.27 -4.39 28.01
CA GLY A 6 -19.60 -3.90 27.59
C GLY A 6 -20.13 -4.63 26.35
N ILE A 7 -19.26 -5.02 25.46
CA ILE A 7 -19.61 -5.76 24.22
C ILE A 7 -20.02 -7.19 24.57
N THR A 8 -19.28 -7.86 25.46
CA THR A 8 -19.60 -9.23 25.91
C THR A 8 -20.95 -9.31 26.67
N ALA A 9 -21.29 -8.29 27.45
CA ALA A 9 -22.58 -8.25 28.16
C ALA A 9 -23.78 -8.04 27.21
N ALA A 10 -23.60 -7.27 26.12
CA ALA A 10 -24.62 -7.08 25.08
C ALA A 10 -24.83 -8.32 24.20
N MET A 11 -23.80 -9.14 24.03
CA MET A 11 -23.86 -10.37 23.22
C MET A 11 -24.70 -11.47 23.83
N THR A 12 -24.83 -11.52 25.17
CA THR A 12 -25.62 -12.53 25.87
C THR A 12 -27.13 -12.44 25.59
N THR A 13 -27.58 -11.41 24.89
CA THR A 13 -29.00 -11.19 24.52
C THR A 13 -29.30 -11.37 23.04
N LEU A 14 -28.26 -11.54 22.17
CA LEU A 14 -28.48 -11.80 20.76
C LEU A 14 -28.73 -13.29 20.51
N HIS A 15 -29.83 -13.61 19.84
CA HIS A 15 -30.15 -14.97 19.39
C HIS A 15 -29.50 -15.32 18.04
N ARG A 16 -28.53 -14.57 17.59
CA ARG A 16 -27.78 -14.73 16.34
C ARG A 16 -26.34 -14.21 16.50
N PRO A 17 -25.42 -14.61 15.58
CA PRO A 17 -24.06 -14.07 15.56
C PRO A 17 -24.03 -12.55 15.56
N LEU A 18 -23.04 -11.97 16.26
CA LEU A 18 -22.71 -10.55 16.13
C LEU A 18 -22.28 -10.27 14.70
N ARG A 19 -22.97 -9.39 13.99
CA ARG A 19 -22.63 -9.00 12.63
C ARG A 19 -21.76 -7.76 12.60
N VAL A 20 -20.56 -7.89 12.03
CA VAL A 20 -19.61 -6.78 11.94
C VAL A 20 -19.31 -6.47 10.48
N ALA A 21 -19.49 -5.21 10.07
CA ALA A 21 -19.00 -4.69 8.81
C ALA A 21 -17.61 -4.10 8.99
N VAL A 22 -16.65 -4.54 8.20
CA VAL A 22 -15.30 -3.94 8.11
C VAL A 22 -15.20 -3.23 6.77
N ILE A 23 -14.96 -1.93 6.78
CA ILE A 23 -14.86 -1.11 5.58
C ILE A 23 -13.38 -0.88 5.26
N GLY A 24 -12.92 -1.51 4.19
CA GLY A 24 -11.53 -1.54 3.74
C GLY A 24 -10.90 -2.91 3.96
N ALA A 25 -10.51 -3.57 2.87
CA ALA A 25 -9.85 -4.88 2.83
C ALA A 25 -8.32 -4.79 2.79
N GLY A 26 -7.75 -3.76 3.40
CA GLY A 26 -6.31 -3.66 3.62
C GLY A 26 -5.87 -4.40 4.90
N PRO A 27 -4.56 -4.32 5.25
CA PRO A 27 -4.01 -4.97 6.44
C PRO A 27 -4.82 -4.74 7.71
N SER A 28 -5.20 -3.49 7.98
CA SER A 28 -5.97 -3.14 9.18
C SER A 28 -7.32 -3.85 9.24
N GLY A 29 -7.99 -4.00 8.09
CA GLY A 29 -9.28 -4.70 8.00
C GLY A 29 -9.14 -6.19 8.30
N PHE A 30 -8.14 -6.84 7.72
CA PHE A 30 -7.86 -8.26 7.97
C PHE A 30 -7.43 -8.54 9.40
N TYR A 31 -6.58 -7.69 10.00
CA TYR A 31 -6.22 -7.84 11.41
C TYR A 31 -7.41 -7.61 12.34
N ALA A 32 -8.32 -6.68 12.01
CA ALA A 32 -9.54 -6.47 12.76
C ALA A 32 -10.46 -7.70 12.68
N ALA A 33 -10.66 -8.26 11.48
CA ALA A 33 -11.44 -9.47 11.27
C ALA A 33 -10.84 -10.67 12.04
N GLU A 34 -9.53 -10.88 11.93
CA GLU A 34 -8.83 -11.94 12.67
C GLU A 34 -9.00 -11.80 14.19
N ALA A 35 -8.85 -10.58 14.71
CA ALA A 35 -9.02 -10.32 16.13
C ALA A 35 -10.43 -10.61 16.61
N LEU A 36 -11.46 -10.25 15.82
CA LEU A 36 -12.85 -10.57 16.13
C LEU A 36 -13.08 -12.07 16.19
N LEU A 37 -12.64 -12.82 15.19
CA LEU A 37 -12.75 -14.28 15.13
C LEU A 37 -12.03 -14.99 16.26
N LYS A 38 -10.93 -14.47 16.76
CA LYS A 38 -10.17 -15.03 17.89
C LYS A 38 -10.78 -14.72 19.27
N THR A 39 -11.55 -13.64 19.35
CA THR A 39 -12.02 -13.11 20.64
C THR A 39 -13.47 -13.44 20.91
N LEU A 40 -14.28 -13.66 19.88
CA LEU A 40 -15.71 -13.86 19.95
C LEU A 40 -16.09 -15.21 19.35
N ASP A 41 -16.84 -16.01 20.10
CA ASP A 41 -17.27 -17.35 19.68
C ASP A 41 -18.36 -17.31 18.61
N ASP A 42 -19.20 -16.26 18.62
CA ASP A 42 -20.35 -16.13 17.71
C ASP A 42 -20.34 -14.77 17.02
N VAL A 43 -19.52 -14.67 15.94
CA VAL A 43 -19.36 -13.46 15.14
C VAL A 43 -19.38 -13.78 13.65
N SER A 44 -20.00 -12.92 12.86
CA SER A 44 -19.95 -12.92 11.40
C SER A 44 -19.37 -11.58 10.91
N VAL A 45 -18.39 -11.62 10.04
CA VAL A 45 -17.64 -10.46 9.56
C VAL A 45 -17.78 -10.33 8.04
N ASP A 46 -18.29 -9.21 7.58
CA ASP A 46 -18.30 -8.83 6.17
C ASP A 46 -17.26 -7.73 5.93
N ILE A 47 -16.30 -8.02 5.06
CA ILE A 47 -15.24 -7.08 4.68
C ILE A 47 -15.62 -6.47 3.33
N PHE A 48 -15.84 -5.16 3.33
CA PHE A 48 -16.18 -4.38 2.13
C PHE A 48 -14.96 -3.66 1.59
N ASP A 49 -14.81 -3.63 0.28
CA ASP A 49 -13.82 -2.78 -0.38
C ASP A 49 -14.38 -2.24 -1.70
N ARG A 50 -14.01 -0.99 -2.03
CA ARG A 50 -14.36 -0.39 -3.32
C ARG A 50 -13.62 -1.05 -4.50
N LEU A 51 -12.46 -1.66 -4.22
CA LEU A 51 -11.69 -2.39 -5.22
C LEU A 51 -12.20 -3.84 -5.36
N PRO A 52 -12.06 -4.45 -6.54
CA PRO A 52 -12.50 -5.82 -6.78
C PRO A 52 -11.65 -6.86 -6.05
N THR A 53 -10.43 -6.49 -5.67
CA THR A 53 -9.47 -7.40 -5.05
C THR A 53 -9.03 -6.90 -3.67
N PRO A 54 -8.84 -7.81 -2.70
CA PRO A 54 -8.46 -7.46 -1.34
C PRO A 54 -6.94 -7.18 -1.22
N TYR A 55 -6.53 -6.88 -0.01
CA TYR A 55 -5.18 -6.74 0.54
C TYR A 55 -4.61 -5.32 0.52
N GLY A 56 -5.31 -4.34 -0.06
CA GLY A 56 -4.96 -2.91 -0.01
C GLY A 56 -3.49 -2.66 -0.34
N LEU A 57 -2.76 -1.97 0.54
CA LEU A 57 -1.35 -1.62 0.31
C LEU A 57 -0.40 -2.83 0.17
N VAL A 58 -0.75 -4.03 0.66
CA VAL A 58 0.10 -5.21 0.43
C VAL A 58 0.10 -5.58 -1.05
N ARG A 59 -1.03 -5.39 -1.73
CA ARG A 59 -1.14 -5.58 -3.18
C ARG A 59 -0.63 -4.37 -3.96
N TYR A 60 -1.07 -3.17 -3.60
CA TYR A 60 -0.93 -1.97 -4.42
C TYR A 60 0.12 -0.97 -3.93
N GLY A 61 0.78 -1.23 -2.80
CA GLY A 61 1.72 -0.29 -2.19
C GLY A 61 3.07 -0.89 -1.79
N VAL A 62 3.18 -2.20 -1.68
CA VAL A 62 4.47 -2.88 -1.44
C VAL A 62 5.18 -3.07 -2.77
N ALA A 63 6.48 -2.78 -2.81
CA ALA A 63 7.30 -2.93 -4.01
C ALA A 63 7.24 -4.37 -4.57
N PRO A 64 7.24 -4.54 -5.91
CA PRO A 64 7.04 -5.83 -6.56
C PRO A 64 8.15 -6.85 -6.26
N ASP A 65 9.33 -6.40 -5.89
CA ASP A 65 10.47 -7.23 -5.50
C ASP A 65 10.48 -7.61 -4.00
N HIS A 66 9.52 -7.14 -3.20
CA HIS A 66 9.41 -7.45 -1.77
C HIS A 66 8.47 -8.62 -1.46
N GLN A 67 8.65 -9.76 -2.11
CA GLN A 67 7.82 -10.97 -1.97
C GLN A 67 7.68 -11.46 -0.52
N LYS A 68 8.73 -11.32 0.29
CA LYS A 68 8.70 -11.72 1.70
C LYS A 68 7.69 -10.89 2.51
N ILE A 69 7.58 -9.60 2.23
CA ILE A 69 6.59 -8.72 2.89
C ILE A 69 5.18 -9.10 2.42
N LYS A 70 5.02 -9.33 1.11
CA LYS A 70 3.75 -9.75 0.52
C LYS A 70 3.25 -11.11 1.04
N SER A 71 4.12 -11.94 1.61
CA SER A 71 3.73 -13.24 2.18
C SER A 71 2.72 -13.17 3.33
N VAL A 72 2.48 -11.98 3.91
CA VAL A 72 1.40 -11.76 4.90
C VAL A 72 0.01 -12.04 4.34
N THR A 73 -0.15 -12.01 3.01
CA THR A 73 -1.41 -12.40 2.34
C THR A 73 -1.89 -13.79 2.70
N LYS A 74 -0.96 -14.73 3.03
CA LYS A 74 -1.30 -16.08 3.52
C LYS A 74 -2.11 -16.05 4.83
N LEU A 75 -1.90 -15.03 5.67
CA LEU A 75 -2.73 -14.81 6.86
C LEU A 75 -4.12 -14.34 6.45
N TYR A 76 -4.20 -13.39 5.51
CA TYR A 76 -5.47 -12.83 5.05
C TYR A 76 -6.32 -13.88 4.31
N GLU A 77 -5.68 -14.74 3.52
CA GLU A 77 -6.33 -15.89 2.87
C GLU A 77 -6.98 -16.82 3.90
N ARG A 78 -6.29 -17.14 5.00
CA ARG A 78 -6.86 -17.96 6.08
C ARG A 78 -8.06 -17.27 6.74
N VAL A 79 -8.04 -15.95 6.88
CA VAL A 79 -9.20 -15.20 7.38
C VAL A 79 -10.37 -15.31 6.41
N CYS A 80 -10.13 -15.15 5.10
CA CYS A 80 -11.17 -15.29 4.08
C CYS A 80 -11.73 -16.72 3.95
N GLN A 81 -10.95 -17.75 4.32
CA GLN A 81 -11.39 -19.14 4.30
C GLN A 81 -12.29 -19.53 5.50
N ASN A 82 -12.45 -18.63 6.47
CA ASN A 82 -13.35 -18.86 7.60
C ASN A 82 -14.81 -18.67 7.14
N ASP A 83 -15.68 -19.64 7.44
CA ASP A 83 -17.08 -19.62 7.05
C ASP A 83 -17.87 -18.42 7.59
N ASN A 84 -17.37 -17.79 8.65
CA ASN A 84 -17.96 -16.60 9.25
C ASN A 84 -17.45 -15.29 8.61
N VAL A 85 -16.62 -15.34 7.55
CA VAL A 85 -16.08 -14.17 6.88
C VAL A 85 -16.51 -14.14 5.41
N ARG A 86 -16.96 -12.97 4.95
CA ARG A 86 -17.22 -12.73 3.52
C ARG A 86 -16.43 -11.50 3.07
N PHE A 87 -15.82 -11.60 1.89
CA PHE A 87 -15.26 -10.44 1.19
C PHE A 87 -16.24 -9.96 0.12
N LEU A 88 -16.55 -8.68 0.16
CA LEU A 88 -17.48 -7.98 -0.76
C LEU A 88 -16.72 -6.86 -1.47
N GLY A 89 -16.05 -7.21 -2.56
CA GLY A 89 -15.34 -6.27 -3.43
C GLY A 89 -16.30 -5.53 -4.38
N ASN A 90 -15.83 -4.45 -4.98
CA ASN A 90 -16.61 -3.53 -5.81
C ASN A 90 -17.81 -2.91 -5.07
N VAL A 91 -17.69 -2.71 -3.76
CA VAL A 91 -18.74 -2.08 -2.95
C VAL A 91 -18.16 -0.86 -2.23
N GLU A 92 -18.51 0.31 -2.70
CA GLU A 92 -18.04 1.58 -2.15
C GLU A 92 -19.05 2.17 -1.18
N LEU A 93 -18.60 2.37 0.07
CA LEU A 93 -19.42 3.04 1.07
C LEU A 93 -19.67 4.51 0.68
N GLY A 94 -20.93 4.88 0.62
CA GLY A 94 -21.37 6.22 0.22
C GLY A 94 -21.85 6.29 -1.24
N ARG A 95 -21.40 5.37 -2.09
CA ARG A 95 -21.88 5.24 -3.48
C ARG A 95 -22.85 4.06 -3.62
N ASP A 96 -22.42 2.86 -3.30
CA ASP A 96 -23.18 1.63 -3.54
C ASP A 96 -24.00 1.21 -2.31
N ILE A 97 -23.55 1.56 -1.12
CA ILE A 97 -24.27 1.33 0.13
C ILE A 97 -24.08 2.52 1.08
N ALA A 98 -25.17 3.02 1.65
CA ALA A 98 -25.10 4.10 2.61
C ALA A 98 -24.78 3.59 4.01
N ARG A 99 -24.09 4.41 4.83
CA ARG A 99 -23.82 4.09 6.24
C ARG A 99 -25.09 3.80 7.04
N ALA A 100 -26.18 4.50 6.72
CA ALA A 100 -27.46 4.30 7.38
C ALA A 100 -28.04 2.90 7.10
N GLU A 101 -27.80 2.36 5.91
CA GLU A 101 -28.20 1.00 5.55
C GLU A 101 -27.36 -0.03 6.28
N LEU A 102 -26.02 0.13 6.31
CA LEU A 102 -25.15 -0.77 7.07
C LEU A 102 -25.60 -0.89 8.54
N LYS A 103 -25.98 0.23 9.17
CA LYS A 103 -26.48 0.24 10.54
C LYS A 103 -27.76 -0.57 10.77
N ARG A 104 -28.49 -0.93 9.73
CA ARG A 104 -29.70 -1.76 9.83
C ARG A 104 -29.37 -3.26 9.84
N TYR A 105 -28.21 -3.63 9.28
CA TYR A 105 -27.81 -5.03 9.07
C TYR A 105 -26.68 -5.48 9.99
N TYR A 106 -25.88 -4.53 10.49
CA TYR A 106 -24.69 -4.79 11.30
C TYR A 106 -24.80 -4.16 12.68
N ASP A 107 -24.32 -4.88 13.65
CA ASP A 107 -24.27 -4.45 15.06
C ASP A 107 -23.07 -3.52 15.31
N ALA A 108 -21.99 -3.67 14.51
CA ALA A 108 -20.81 -2.81 14.55
C ALA A 108 -20.26 -2.54 13.13
N ILE A 109 -19.64 -1.38 12.97
CA ILE A 109 -18.96 -0.99 11.72
C ILE A 109 -17.55 -0.53 12.11
N ILE A 110 -16.54 -1.17 11.50
CA ILE A 110 -15.12 -0.83 11.65
C ILE A 110 -14.63 -0.16 10.36
N TYR A 111 -14.07 1.03 10.48
CA TYR A 111 -13.48 1.74 9.35
C TYR A 111 -11.97 1.50 9.30
N SER A 112 -11.49 0.91 8.21
CA SER A 112 -10.09 0.59 7.93
C SER A 112 -9.69 0.97 6.49
N VAL A 113 -10.20 2.12 6.05
CA VAL A 113 -10.13 2.61 4.67
C VAL A 113 -8.75 3.11 4.24
N GLY A 114 -7.78 3.14 5.15
CA GLY A 114 -6.43 3.65 4.86
C GLY A 114 -6.39 5.17 4.68
N ALA A 115 -5.34 5.63 4.00
CA ALA A 115 -5.14 7.03 3.65
C ALA A 115 -4.93 7.13 2.12
N PRO A 116 -5.98 7.42 1.36
CA PRO A 116 -5.93 7.37 -0.11
C PRO A 116 -5.20 8.56 -0.74
N ALA A 117 -4.95 9.63 0.01
CA ALA A 117 -4.34 10.85 -0.50
C ALA A 117 -3.00 11.14 0.18
N ASP A 118 -2.04 11.59 -0.60
CA ASP A 118 -0.77 12.11 -0.10
C ASP A 118 -0.94 13.53 0.46
N ARG A 119 0.05 13.92 1.25
CA ARG A 119 0.15 15.31 1.72
C ARG A 119 0.92 16.12 0.71
N ASN A 120 0.36 17.24 0.31
CA ASN A 120 1.07 18.21 -0.50
C ASN A 120 2.26 18.81 0.27
N LEU A 121 3.35 19.06 -0.45
CA LEU A 121 4.53 19.72 0.10
C LEU A 121 4.30 21.23 0.23
N ASN A 122 3.36 21.80 -0.53
CA ASN A 122 3.04 23.22 -0.64
C ASN A 122 4.26 24.05 -1.05
N ILE A 123 5.00 23.57 -2.04
CA ILE A 123 6.15 24.25 -2.63
C ILE A 123 5.84 24.68 -4.07
N PRO A 124 6.46 25.74 -4.57
CA PRO A 124 6.30 26.15 -5.96
C PRO A 124 6.72 25.03 -6.93
N GLY A 125 5.88 24.76 -7.93
CA GLY A 125 6.16 23.73 -8.94
C GLY A 125 5.70 22.33 -8.58
N GLU A 126 5.10 22.08 -7.42
CA GLU A 126 4.57 20.77 -7.03
C GLU A 126 3.47 20.28 -7.99
N ASP A 127 2.76 21.17 -8.62
CA ASP A 127 1.68 20.94 -9.58
C ASP A 127 2.15 20.90 -11.05
N GLN A 128 3.44 21.05 -11.30
CA GLN A 128 3.99 21.01 -12.66
C GLN A 128 3.99 19.59 -13.23
N PHE A 129 3.91 19.52 -14.58
CA PHE A 129 4.11 18.25 -15.29
C PHE A 129 5.49 17.66 -14.93
N GLY A 130 5.51 16.35 -14.65
CA GLY A 130 6.71 15.66 -14.18
C GLY A 130 6.83 15.58 -12.67
N SER A 131 6.03 16.35 -11.91
CA SER A 131 5.93 16.20 -10.45
C SER A 131 4.83 15.20 -10.11
N LEU A 132 5.22 14.10 -9.46
CA LEU A 132 4.31 13.01 -9.07
C LEU A 132 4.48 12.65 -7.60
N SER A 133 3.40 12.24 -6.97
CA SER A 133 3.52 11.60 -5.66
C SER A 133 4.11 10.19 -5.79
N ALA A 134 4.86 9.76 -4.79
CA ALA A 134 5.35 8.38 -4.74
C ALA A 134 4.20 7.37 -4.72
N THR A 135 3.07 7.69 -4.08
CA THR A 135 1.87 6.85 -4.05
C THR A 135 1.32 6.61 -5.46
N THR A 136 1.29 7.63 -6.31
CA THR A 136 0.87 7.51 -7.70
C THR A 136 1.75 6.54 -8.49
N PHE A 137 3.07 6.71 -8.42
CA PHE A 137 4.03 5.84 -9.11
C PHE A 137 3.97 4.40 -8.59
N VAL A 138 3.91 4.23 -7.26
CA VAL A 138 3.81 2.92 -6.60
C VAL A 138 2.51 2.19 -6.95
N ALA A 139 1.39 2.90 -6.94
CA ALA A 139 0.10 2.36 -7.33
C ALA A 139 0.06 1.96 -8.81
N TRP A 140 0.67 2.77 -9.68
CA TRP A 140 0.76 2.51 -11.11
C TRP A 140 1.54 1.23 -11.39
N TYR A 141 2.75 1.05 -10.86
CA TYR A 141 3.52 -0.17 -11.17
C TYR A 141 2.97 -1.44 -10.50
N ASN A 142 2.08 -1.30 -9.54
CA ASN A 142 1.33 -2.41 -8.93
C ASN A 142 -0.07 -2.63 -9.55
N ALA A 143 -0.38 -2.02 -10.69
CA ALA A 143 -1.66 -2.13 -11.38
C ALA A 143 -2.88 -1.75 -10.52
N HIS A 144 -2.77 -0.71 -9.71
CA HIS A 144 -3.94 -0.19 -9.01
C HIS A 144 -4.95 0.36 -10.02
N PRO A 145 -6.24 -0.03 -9.97
CA PRO A 145 -7.22 0.33 -11.01
C PRO A 145 -7.34 1.83 -11.30
N ASP A 146 -7.16 2.69 -10.29
CA ASP A 146 -7.26 4.14 -10.47
C ASP A 146 -6.03 4.75 -11.17
N TYR A 147 -4.92 4.01 -11.32
CA TYR A 147 -3.64 4.52 -11.79
C TYR A 147 -3.03 3.72 -12.95
N ALA A 148 -3.53 2.51 -13.22
CA ALA A 148 -2.95 1.60 -14.19
C ALA A 148 -2.90 2.18 -15.63
N GLU A 149 -3.86 3.02 -15.99
CA GLU A 149 -3.97 3.63 -17.33
C GLU A 149 -3.26 4.99 -17.46
N MET A 150 -2.49 5.41 -16.44
CA MET A 150 -1.72 6.66 -16.53
C MET A 150 -0.63 6.57 -17.59
N ASP A 151 -0.47 7.63 -18.39
CA ASP A 151 0.66 7.79 -19.31
C ASP A 151 1.95 8.08 -18.52
N MET A 152 2.48 7.07 -17.85
CA MET A 152 3.70 7.20 -17.06
C MET A 152 4.92 7.34 -17.96
N LEU A 153 4.88 6.87 -19.20
CA LEU A 153 6.00 7.00 -20.13
C LEU A 153 6.35 8.47 -20.39
N ALA A 154 5.35 9.34 -20.49
CA ALA A 154 5.58 10.77 -20.68
C ALA A 154 6.41 11.40 -19.54
N HIS A 155 6.29 10.89 -18.33
CA HIS A 155 7.05 11.33 -17.14
C HIS A 155 8.48 10.75 -17.10
N LEU A 156 8.77 9.68 -17.84
CA LEU A 156 10.05 8.97 -17.85
C LEU A 156 10.91 9.26 -19.09
N GLN A 157 10.60 10.31 -19.83
CA GLN A 157 11.33 10.70 -21.05
C GLN A 157 12.52 11.63 -20.81
N GLN A 158 12.78 12.02 -19.56
CA GLN A 158 13.95 12.81 -19.18
C GLN A 158 15.02 11.89 -18.58
N PRO A 159 16.30 12.19 -18.78
CA PRO A 159 17.39 11.35 -18.26
C PRO A 159 17.51 11.42 -16.73
N THR A 160 16.97 12.45 -16.11
CA THR A 160 17.15 12.71 -14.67
C THR A 160 15.83 12.70 -13.92
N VAL A 161 15.78 11.95 -12.82
CA VAL A 161 14.66 11.91 -11.87
C VAL A 161 15.16 12.30 -10.48
N ALA A 162 14.38 13.12 -9.78
CA ALA A 162 14.60 13.43 -8.37
C ALA A 162 13.52 12.76 -7.50
N VAL A 163 13.95 11.91 -6.56
CA VAL A 163 13.10 11.27 -5.56
C VAL A 163 13.24 12.04 -4.25
N VAL A 164 12.22 12.80 -3.88
CA VAL A 164 12.24 13.65 -2.67
C VAL A 164 11.76 12.85 -1.47
N GLY A 165 12.70 12.38 -0.66
CA GLY A 165 12.42 11.60 0.53
C GLY A 165 13.59 10.71 0.95
N MET A 166 13.62 10.32 2.23
CA MET A 166 14.64 9.45 2.84
C MET A 166 13.98 8.36 3.69
N GLY A 167 12.86 7.82 3.21
CA GLY A 167 12.16 6.68 3.81
C GLY A 167 12.17 5.46 2.88
N ASN A 168 11.61 4.34 3.36
CA ASN A 168 11.57 3.09 2.60
C ASN A 168 10.90 3.25 1.23
N VAL A 169 9.81 4.02 1.14
CA VAL A 169 9.13 4.27 -0.14
C VAL A 169 10.02 5.00 -1.14
N ALA A 170 10.83 5.97 -0.68
CA ALA A 170 11.78 6.65 -1.55
C ALA A 170 12.87 5.69 -2.07
N VAL A 171 13.34 4.78 -1.21
CA VAL A 171 14.27 3.71 -1.62
C VAL A 171 13.62 2.77 -2.61
N ASP A 172 12.37 2.35 -2.37
CA ASP A 172 11.61 1.50 -3.30
C ASP A 172 11.47 2.14 -4.68
N VAL A 173 11.04 3.40 -4.74
CA VAL A 173 10.90 4.15 -6.00
C VAL A 173 12.24 4.24 -6.73
N THR A 174 13.32 4.61 -6.01
CA THR A 174 14.68 4.69 -6.57
C THR A 174 15.13 3.35 -7.12
N ARG A 175 14.91 2.27 -6.38
CA ARG A 175 15.30 0.92 -6.78
C ARG A 175 14.53 0.44 -8.01
N ILE A 176 13.21 0.64 -8.06
CA ILE A 176 12.39 0.25 -9.22
C ILE A 176 12.80 1.03 -10.47
N LEU A 177 13.13 2.30 -10.35
CA LEU A 177 13.62 3.11 -11.49
C LEU A 177 15.03 2.68 -11.95
N ALA A 178 15.86 2.17 -11.05
CA ALA A 178 17.26 1.80 -11.32
C ALA A 178 17.42 0.35 -11.81
N LYS A 179 16.46 -0.53 -11.52
CA LYS A 179 16.50 -1.93 -11.96
C LYS A 179 16.31 -2.08 -13.46
N SER A 180 17.01 -3.05 -14.02
CA SER A 180 16.78 -3.47 -15.40
C SER A 180 15.41 -4.16 -15.56
N VAL A 181 14.89 -4.13 -16.78
CA VAL A 181 13.64 -4.83 -17.13
C VAL A 181 13.72 -6.33 -16.83
N ASP A 182 14.89 -6.95 -17.03
CA ASP A 182 15.08 -8.38 -16.78
C ASP A 182 15.05 -8.72 -15.28
N GLU A 183 15.56 -7.84 -14.41
CA GLU A 183 15.41 -7.97 -12.96
C GLU A 183 13.95 -7.80 -12.54
N LEU A 184 13.27 -6.78 -13.06
CA LEU A 184 11.86 -6.50 -12.73
C LEU A 184 10.92 -7.62 -13.21
N ARG A 185 11.21 -8.25 -14.34
CA ARG A 185 10.43 -9.39 -14.87
C ARG A 185 10.39 -10.60 -13.94
N GLN A 186 11.33 -10.71 -13.01
CA GLN A 186 11.36 -11.76 -12.00
C GLN A 186 10.47 -11.45 -10.76
N THR A 187 9.80 -10.30 -10.78
CA THR A 187 8.96 -9.82 -9.67
C THR A 187 7.47 -9.90 -10.05
N ASP A 188 6.59 -9.41 -9.19
CA ASP A 188 5.16 -9.29 -9.52
C ASP A 188 4.77 -7.89 -10.03
N ILE A 189 5.71 -7.17 -10.65
CA ILE A 189 5.43 -5.91 -11.32
C ILE A 189 4.38 -6.10 -12.42
N ALA A 190 3.53 -5.10 -12.62
CA ALA A 190 2.52 -5.17 -13.66
C ALA A 190 3.14 -5.11 -15.07
N ASP A 191 2.57 -5.87 -16.03
CA ASP A 191 3.09 -5.97 -17.39
C ASP A 191 3.18 -4.60 -18.09
N HIS A 192 2.15 -3.75 -17.97
CA HIS A 192 2.15 -2.40 -18.55
C HIS A 192 3.27 -1.52 -17.96
N ALA A 193 3.60 -1.70 -16.69
CA ALA A 193 4.70 -0.97 -16.06
C ALA A 193 6.06 -1.48 -16.53
N LEU A 194 6.19 -2.79 -16.72
CA LEU A 194 7.40 -3.39 -17.27
C LEU A 194 7.67 -2.90 -18.70
N GLU A 195 6.64 -2.86 -19.55
CA GLU A 195 6.70 -2.34 -20.91
C GLU A 195 7.12 -0.86 -20.92
N THR A 196 6.48 -0.05 -20.09
CA THR A 196 6.79 1.39 -19.98
C THR A 196 8.20 1.64 -19.47
N LEU A 197 8.65 0.90 -18.44
CA LEU A 197 10.01 1.04 -17.91
C LEU A 197 11.09 0.60 -18.92
N ALA A 198 10.77 -0.31 -19.83
CA ALA A 198 11.67 -0.69 -20.93
C ALA A 198 11.95 0.48 -21.90
N GLU A 199 11.03 1.43 -22.03
CA GLU A 199 11.14 2.61 -22.89
C GLU A 199 11.60 3.87 -22.13
N SER A 200 11.84 3.76 -20.82
CA SER A 200 12.32 4.84 -19.97
C SER A 200 13.69 5.34 -20.42
N LYS A 201 13.87 6.66 -20.36
CA LYS A 201 15.17 7.33 -20.66
C LYS A 201 15.91 7.74 -19.39
N VAL A 202 15.45 7.32 -18.24
CA VAL A 202 16.06 7.66 -16.94
C VAL A 202 17.42 6.99 -16.83
N THR A 203 18.46 7.79 -16.61
CA THR A 203 19.85 7.35 -16.40
C THR A 203 20.40 7.80 -15.06
N ASP A 204 19.88 8.90 -14.53
CA ASP A 204 20.36 9.51 -13.28
C ASP A 204 19.21 9.70 -12.31
N ILE A 205 19.37 9.16 -11.10
CA ILE A 205 18.35 9.21 -10.06
C ILE A 205 18.94 9.87 -8.82
N TYR A 206 18.40 11.02 -8.43
CA TYR A 206 18.80 11.76 -7.25
C TYR A 206 17.83 11.51 -6.09
N MET A 207 18.27 10.84 -5.03
CA MET A 207 17.48 10.70 -3.81
C MET A 207 17.80 11.86 -2.87
N LEU A 208 16.82 12.72 -2.62
CA LEU A 208 17.00 14.01 -1.92
C LEU A 208 16.42 13.98 -0.52
N GLY A 209 17.24 14.28 0.47
CA GLY A 209 16.86 14.44 1.87
C GLY A 209 17.10 15.87 2.37
N ARG A 210 16.18 16.37 3.19
CA ARG A 210 16.34 17.71 3.82
C ARG A 210 17.32 17.73 5.00
N ARG A 211 17.75 16.58 5.46
CA ARG A 211 18.63 16.38 6.63
C ARG A 211 19.72 15.40 6.26
N GLY A 212 20.74 15.34 7.08
CA GLY A 212 21.86 14.44 6.88
C GLY A 212 21.48 12.96 6.93
N PRO A 213 22.40 12.07 6.54
CA PRO A 213 22.17 10.63 6.44
C PRO A 213 21.74 9.98 7.76
N ALA A 214 22.21 10.49 8.90
CA ALA A 214 21.82 9.99 10.23
C ALA A 214 20.33 10.17 10.56
N GLN A 215 19.61 11.04 9.86
CA GLN A 215 18.16 11.25 9.99
C GLN A 215 17.34 10.52 8.92
N GLY A 216 17.97 9.69 8.09
CA GLY A 216 17.29 8.80 7.16
C GLY A 216 16.27 7.91 7.89
N LYS A 217 15.12 7.66 7.27
CA LYS A 217 14.03 6.82 7.84
C LYS A 217 13.91 5.47 7.15
N PHE A 218 14.75 5.22 6.16
CA PHE A 218 14.87 3.89 5.57
C PHE A 218 15.52 2.91 6.56
N THR A 219 15.19 1.64 6.42
CA THR A 219 15.86 0.59 7.20
C THR A 219 17.21 0.25 6.59
N THR A 220 18.13 -0.28 7.38
CA THR A 220 19.43 -0.76 6.89
C THR A 220 19.29 -1.81 5.78
N LYS A 221 18.23 -2.61 5.85
CA LYS A 221 17.92 -3.61 4.83
C LYS A 221 17.61 -2.95 3.48
N GLU A 222 16.71 -1.98 3.45
CA GLU A 222 16.35 -1.24 2.25
C GLU A 222 17.56 -0.53 1.62
N LEU A 223 18.38 0.12 2.45
CA LEU A 223 19.61 0.78 1.96
C LEU A 223 20.60 -0.23 1.35
N ARG A 224 20.72 -1.42 1.92
CA ARG A 224 21.60 -2.47 1.38
C ARG A 224 21.14 -2.94 -0.01
N GLU A 225 19.83 -3.02 -0.24
CA GLU A 225 19.26 -3.43 -1.52
C GLU A 225 19.61 -2.46 -2.66
N LEU A 226 19.86 -1.18 -2.38
CA LEU A 226 20.39 -0.25 -3.38
C LEU A 226 21.84 -0.59 -3.76
N GLY A 227 22.65 -1.10 -2.82
CA GLY A 227 24.02 -1.54 -3.10
C GLY A 227 24.12 -2.87 -3.86
N GLU A 228 23.00 -3.57 -4.02
CA GLU A 228 22.90 -4.84 -4.74
C GLU A 228 22.40 -4.67 -6.19
N LEU A 229 22.14 -3.42 -6.64
CA LEU A 229 21.72 -3.12 -8.01
C LEU A 229 22.81 -3.55 -9.01
N VAL A 230 22.39 -4.18 -10.11
CA VAL A 230 23.32 -4.71 -11.12
C VAL A 230 23.79 -3.63 -12.10
N ASN A 231 22.88 -2.70 -12.45
CA ASN A 231 23.10 -1.72 -13.51
C ASN A 231 23.22 -0.27 -13.00
N ALA A 232 23.35 -0.08 -11.69
CA ALA A 232 23.47 1.25 -11.10
C ALA A 232 24.43 1.25 -9.92
N ASP A 233 25.25 2.29 -9.82
CA ASP A 233 26.15 2.55 -8.71
C ASP A 233 25.59 3.66 -7.81
N ILE A 234 25.73 3.48 -6.51
CA ILE A 234 25.38 4.53 -5.54
C ILE A 234 26.54 5.50 -5.43
N MET A 235 26.26 6.78 -5.64
CA MET A 235 27.23 7.86 -5.40
C MET A 235 26.73 8.73 -4.25
N VAL A 236 27.59 8.94 -3.26
CA VAL A 236 27.35 9.85 -2.12
C VAL A 236 28.54 10.80 -2.03
N ASP A 237 28.25 12.10 -1.97
CA ASP A 237 29.30 13.09 -1.72
C ASP A 237 29.92 12.84 -0.33
N PRO A 238 31.24 12.59 -0.23
CA PRO A 238 31.90 12.34 1.04
C PRO A 238 31.67 13.43 2.10
N ALA A 239 31.53 14.70 1.67
CA ALA A 239 31.22 15.80 2.56
C ALA A 239 29.85 15.67 3.28
N GLN A 240 28.91 14.91 2.73
CA GLN A 240 27.61 14.65 3.35
C GLN A 240 27.66 13.53 4.41
N LEU A 241 28.76 12.79 4.48
CA LEU A 241 28.99 11.72 5.46
C LEU A 241 29.81 12.20 6.68
N GLU A 242 30.36 13.39 6.62
CA GLU A 242 31.01 14.01 7.77
C GLU A 242 29.94 14.44 8.78
N LEU A 243 29.94 13.78 9.98
CA LEU A 243 28.99 13.99 11.08
C LEU A 243 29.54 15.03 12.08
#